data_0ee4397224784845ff27c6338e5f05d9
#
_entry.id   0ee4397224784845ff27c6338e5f05d9
#
_cell.length_a   1.000
_cell.length_b   1.000
_cell.length_c   1.000
_cell.angle_alpha   90.00
_cell.angle_beta   90.00
_cell.angle_gamma   90.00
#
_symmetry.space_group_name_H-M   'P 1'
#
loop_
_entity.id
_entity.type
_entity.pdbx_description
1 polymer ?
#
loop_
_entity_poly.entity_id
_entity_poly.type
_entity_poly.pdbx_seq_one_letter_code
_entity_poly.pdbx_strand_id
1 'polypeptide(L)'
;ASSVCWLTIGFLRNYFGLDSIFLLLSLYLFLMAVYFFINLNFNKEERKNGAKRPIIDLVPLRLSKKEKVIITVLMIFGFTEYLIFSTTALSLIQFFNSNFNDPSIAIVLASVYGPFQLVGRFLEMKFATFLDARLTGLVASAIVPLSLIIILTPNFYVCIIAMALFGMGHGLLTVTGGYVPNLFFEPQVIGRVKGYIWAPTALGMACAPFLSGIFHENMNNLIIFLLALSVCPFFSLLFIFKMKTRF
;
A
#
# COMPACT_ATOMS: atom_id res chain seq x y z
N ALA A 1 -3.36 1.38 9.71
CA ALA A 1 -4.76 1.60 10.10
C ALA A 1 -5.65 0.39 9.78
N SER A 2 -5.59 -0.17 8.58
CA SER A 2 -6.47 -1.28 8.16
C SER A 2 -6.40 -2.53 9.03
N SER A 3 -5.27 -2.86 9.57
CA SER A 3 -4.99 -4.14 10.24
C SER A 3 -5.43 -4.18 11.70
N VAL A 4 -5.31 -3.06 12.40
CA VAL A 4 -5.91 -2.90 13.73
C VAL A 4 -7.44 -2.90 13.58
N CYS A 5 -7.94 -2.38 12.46
CA CYS A 5 -9.37 -2.35 12.16
C CYS A 5 -9.98 -3.77 12.07
N TRP A 6 -9.30 -4.74 11.44
CA TRP A 6 -9.81 -6.11 11.32
C TRP A 6 -9.93 -6.82 12.67
N LEU A 7 -8.91 -6.70 13.53
CA LEU A 7 -8.96 -7.25 14.88
C LEU A 7 -10.06 -6.60 15.72
N THR A 8 -10.13 -5.27 15.65
CA THR A 8 -11.14 -4.48 16.39
C THR A 8 -12.56 -4.81 15.90
N ILE A 9 -12.76 -4.87 14.58
CA ILE A 9 -14.06 -5.23 13.99
C ILE A 9 -14.44 -6.68 14.35
N GLY A 10 -13.49 -7.63 14.26
CA GLY A 10 -13.72 -9.02 14.64
C GLY A 10 -14.12 -9.18 16.11
N PHE A 11 -13.44 -8.45 17.00
CA PHE A 11 -13.76 -8.44 18.43
C PHE A 11 -15.11 -7.78 18.71
N LEU A 12 -15.34 -6.59 18.16
CA LEU A 12 -16.57 -5.83 18.38
C LEU A 12 -17.81 -6.52 17.78
N ARG A 13 -17.65 -7.25 16.67
CA ARG A 13 -18.74 -8.00 16.03
C ARG A 13 -19.42 -8.97 16.98
N ASN A 14 -18.65 -9.60 17.85
CA ASN A 14 -19.17 -10.57 18.81
C ASN A 14 -20.04 -9.91 19.91
N TYR A 15 -19.83 -8.62 20.19
CA TYR A 15 -20.52 -7.90 21.27
C TYR A 15 -21.63 -6.97 20.77
N PHE A 16 -21.48 -6.34 19.62
CA PHE A 16 -22.34 -5.24 19.17
C PHE A 16 -23.08 -5.50 17.85
N GLY A 17 -22.75 -6.58 17.14
CA GLY A 17 -23.26 -6.81 15.80
C GLY A 17 -22.64 -5.90 14.74
N LEU A 18 -22.73 -6.29 13.47
CA LEU A 18 -22.10 -5.55 12.35
C LEU A 18 -22.70 -4.15 12.15
N ASP A 19 -24.02 -4.01 12.27
CA ASP A 19 -24.72 -2.75 12.03
C ASP A 19 -24.29 -1.65 13.01
N SER A 20 -24.15 -2.02 14.29
CA SER A 20 -23.70 -1.09 15.33
C SER A 20 -22.26 -0.63 15.11
N ILE A 21 -21.39 -1.50 14.59
CA ILE A 21 -20.00 -1.16 14.27
C ILE A 21 -19.95 -0.14 13.11
N PHE A 22 -20.71 -0.39 12.06
CA PHE A 22 -20.79 0.55 10.93
C PHE A 22 -21.34 1.91 11.35
N LEU A 23 -22.32 1.91 12.26
CA LEU A 23 -22.90 3.13 12.80
C LEU A 23 -21.88 3.91 13.65
N LEU A 24 -21.14 3.26 14.50
CA LEU A 24 -20.06 3.87 15.29
C LEU A 24 -18.93 4.42 14.40
N LEU A 25 -18.53 3.67 13.36
CA LEU A 25 -17.49 4.09 12.43
C LEU A 25 -17.95 5.30 11.60
N SER A 26 -19.20 5.30 11.13
CA SER A 26 -19.76 6.43 10.38
C SER A 26 -19.90 7.67 11.25
N LEU A 27 -20.30 7.52 12.52
CA LEU A 27 -20.38 8.62 13.49
C LEU A 27 -18.97 9.20 13.77
N TYR A 28 -17.96 8.32 13.95
CA TYR A 28 -16.58 8.76 14.13
C TYR A 28 -16.07 9.56 12.92
N LEU A 29 -16.28 9.07 11.70
CA LEU A 29 -15.89 9.76 10.46
C LEU A 29 -16.63 11.08 10.31
N PHE A 30 -17.92 11.13 10.65
CA PHE A 30 -18.70 12.37 10.64
C PHE A 30 -18.15 13.40 11.63
N LEU A 31 -17.87 13.00 12.86
CA LEU A 31 -17.27 13.87 13.87
C LEU A 31 -15.90 14.41 13.43
N MET A 32 -15.07 13.55 12.83
CA MET A 32 -13.78 13.96 12.27
C MET A 32 -13.96 14.95 11.12
N ALA A 33 -14.91 14.72 10.22
CA ALA A 33 -15.21 15.67 9.14
C ALA A 33 -15.69 17.03 9.67
N VAL A 34 -16.56 17.05 10.68
CA VAL A 34 -17.02 18.28 11.37
C VAL A 34 -15.83 18.97 12.04
N TYR A 35 -14.98 18.24 12.76
CA TYR A 35 -13.79 18.80 13.39
C TYR A 35 -12.86 19.47 12.37
N PHE A 36 -12.56 18.80 11.25
CA PHE A 36 -11.74 19.37 10.18
C PHE A 36 -12.43 20.58 9.53
N PHE A 37 -13.72 20.51 9.29
CA PHE A 37 -14.47 21.63 8.70
C PHE A 37 -14.44 22.89 9.58
N ILE A 38 -14.61 22.74 10.89
CA ILE A 38 -14.52 23.84 11.86
C ILE A 38 -13.09 24.42 11.84
N ASN A 39 -12.06 23.57 11.98
CA ASN A 39 -10.67 24.04 11.99
C ASN A 39 -10.23 24.70 10.67
N LEU A 40 -10.70 24.20 9.53
CA LEU A 40 -10.43 24.83 8.23
C LEU A 40 -11.07 26.22 8.10
N ASN A 41 -12.23 26.44 8.72
CA ASN A 41 -12.88 27.75 8.72
C ASN A 41 -12.17 28.74 9.64
N PHE A 42 -11.69 28.32 10.82
CA PHE A 42 -10.87 29.17 11.69
C PHE A 42 -9.59 29.66 11.00
N ASN A 43 -8.91 28.78 10.29
CA ASN A 43 -7.71 29.15 9.53
C ASN A 43 -7.98 30.04 8.30
N LYS A 44 -9.23 30.20 7.88
CA LYS A 44 -9.59 31.13 6.79
C LYS A 44 -9.50 32.59 7.20
N GLU A 45 -9.76 32.92 8.47
CA GLU A 45 -9.64 34.29 8.99
C GLU A 45 -8.18 34.72 9.17
N GLU A 46 -7.31 33.83 9.65
CA GLU A 46 -5.85 34.07 9.68
C GLU A 46 -5.27 34.25 8.26
N ARG A 47 -5.80 33.55 7.26
CA ARG A 47 -5.40 33.71 5.86
C ARG A 47 -5.81 35.02 5.22
N LYS A 48 -6.85 35.72 5.72
CA LYS A 48 -7.24 37.05 5.23
C LYS A 48 -6.28 38.16 5.68
N ASN A 49 -5.51 37.92 6.76
CA ASN A 49 -4.66 38.94 7.37
C ASN A 49 -3.18 38.89 6.91
N GLY A 50 -2.82 38.14 5.93
CA GLY A 50 -1.51 38.37 5.36
C GLY A 50 -0.78 37.14 4.87
N ALA A 51 -0.77 36.71 3.83
CA ALA A 51 0.27 36.26 2.92
C ALA A 51 -0.41 35.98 1.58
N LYS A 52 -0.30 36.89 0.65
CA LYS A 52 -0.38 36.56 -0.79
C LYS A 52 0.49 35.32 -0.94
N ARG A 53 -0.13 34.14 -1.10
CA ARG A 53 0.66 32.99 -1.52
C ARG A 53 1.43 33.44 -2.73
N PRO A 54 2.75 33.31 -2.78
CA PRO A 54 3.43 33.52 -4.04
C PRO A 54 2.65 32.67 -5.03
N ILE A 55 2.16 33.30 -6.11
CA ILE A 55 1.68 32.58 -7.29
C ILE A 55 2.92 31.75 -7.65
N ILE A 56 2.92 30.47 -7.26
CA ILE A 56 3.97 29.56 -7.66
C ILE A 56 3.74 29.49 -9.16
N ASP A 57 4.50 30.27 -9.91
CA ASP A 57 4.56 30.15 -11.35
C ASP A 57 4.87 28.67 -11.60
N LEU A 58 3.86 27.98 -12.11
CA LEU A 58 3.97 26.53 -12.35
C LEU A 58 5.08 26.35 -13.36
N VAL A 59 6.29 26.09 -12.85
CA VAL A 59 7.44 25.78 -13.69
C VAL A 59 6.99 24.72 -14.70
N PRO A 60 7.05 24.98 -16.01
CA PRO A 60 6.59 24.05 -17.01
C PRO A 60 7.31 22.71 -16.82
N LEU A 61 6.54 21.61 -16.73
CA LEU A 61 7.09 20.28 -16.53
C LEU A 61 7.78 19.80 -17.81
N ARG A 62 9.00 20.27 -18.06
CA ARG A 62 9.85 19.81 -19.17
C ARG A 62 10.60 18.57 -18.74
N LEU A 63 10.03 17.41 -19.06
CA LEU A 63 10.63 16.11 -18.75
C LEU A 63 11.56 15.68 -19.89
N SER A 64 12.77 15.29 -19.54
CA SER A 64 13.69 14.60 -20.44
C SER A 64 13.16 13.20 -20.81
N LYS A 65 13.68 12.60 -21.88
CA LYS A 65 13.31 11.22 -22.26
C LYS A 65 13.56 10.23 -21.11
N LYS A 66 14.67 10.37 -20.38
CA LYS A 66 15.00 9.52 -19.22
C LYS A 66 13.98 9.67 -18.10
N GLU A 67 13.60 10.89 -17.75
CA GLU A 67 12.62 11.16 -16.70
C GLU A 67 11.22 10.59 -17.03
N LYS A 68 10.81 10.68 -18.29
CA LYS A 68 9.56 10.06 -18.76
C LYS A 68 9.59 8.56 -18.58
N VAL A 69 10.69 7.89 -18.92
CA VAL A 69 10.86 6.44 -18.71
C VAL A 69 10.79 6.09 -17.22
N ILE A 70 11.46 6.86 -16.35
CA ILE A 70 11.41 6.64 -14.89
C ILE A 70 9.98 6.76 -14.37
N ILE A 71 9.24 7.81 -14.78
CA ILE A 71 7.83 7.98 -14.39
C ILE A 71 7.00 6.78 -14.85
N THR A 72 7.14 6.36 -16.11
CA THR A 72 6.38 5.21 -16.65
C THR A 72 6.66 3.93 -15.87
N VAL A 73 7.92 3.66 -15.54
CA VAL A 73 8.29 2.48 -14.74
C VAL A 73 7.73 2.56 -13.33
N LEU A 74 7.76 3.74 -12.69
CA LEU A 74 7.16 3.95 -11.37
C LEU A 74 5.63 3.88 -11.40
N MET A 75 4.98 4.26 -12.51
CA MET A 75 3.53 4.08 -12.72
C MET A 75 3.17 2.59 -12.79
N ILE A 76 3.93 1.79 -13.55
CA ILE A 76 3.75 0.34 -13.64
C ILE A 76 3.98 -0.31 -12.27
N PHE A 77 5.06 0.07 -11.60
CA PHE A 77 5.35 -0.38 -10.24
C PHE A 77 4.18 -0.10 -9.29
N GLY A 78 3.74 1.15 -9.19
CA GLY A 78 2.66 1.54 -8.29
C GLY A 78 1.33 0.85 -8.62
N PHE A 79 0.95 0.76 -9.89
CA PHE A 79 -0.25 0.05 -10.33
C PHE A 79 -0.23 -1.42 -9.90
N THR A 80 0.84 -2.15 -10.25
CA THR A 80 0.94 -3.59 -9.98
C THR A 80 1.08 -3.89 -8.49
N GLU A 81 1.88 -3.12 -7.77
CA GLU A 81 2.05 -3.25 -6.32
C GLU A 81 0.71 -3.11 -5.59
N TYR A 82 0.02 -2.00 -5.81
CA TYR A 82 -1.23 -1.75 -5.09
C TYR A 82 -2.38 -2.64 -5.53
N LEU A 83 -2.37 -3.13 -6.78
CA LEU A 83 -3.29 -4.16 -7.24
C LEU A 83 -3.08 -5.46 -6.46
N ILE A 84 -1.82 -5.90 -6.30
CA ILE A 84 -1.47 -7.11 -5.54
C ILE A 84 -1.92 -6.97 -4.08
N PHE A 85 -1.51 -5.89 -3.42
CA PHE A 85 -1.79 -5.70 -1.99
C PHE A 85 -3.27 -5.52 -1.69
N SER A 86 -3.98 -4.75 -2.50
CA SER A 86 -5.41 -4.52 -2.30
C SER A 86 -6.22 -5.79 -2.57
N THR A 87 -5.89 -6.53 -3.64
CA THR A 87 -6.57 -7.81 -3.95
C THR A 87 -6.30 -8.84 -2.86
N THR A 88 -5.03 -8.98 -2.43
CA THR A 88 -4.69 -9.89 -1.34
C THR A 88 -5.43 -9.51 -0.06
N ALA A 89 -5.41 -8.24 0.34
CA ALA A 89 -6.08 -7.79 1.56
C ALA A 89 -7.58 -8.08 1.56
N LEU A 90 -8.26 -7.94 0.42
CA LEU A 90 -9.69 -8.24 0.29
C LEU A 90 -9.97 -9.74 0.33
N SER A 91 -9.07 -10.57 -0.19
CA SER A 91 -9.31 -12.00 -0.38
C SER A 91 -8.74 -12.89 0.72
N LEU A 92 -7.93 -12.36 1.65
CA LEU A 92 -7.22 -13.15 2.67
C LEU A 92 -8.12 -14.05 3.51
N ILE A 93 -9.21 -13.49 4.03
CA ILE A 93 -10.12 -14.25 4.91
C ILE A 93 -10.77 -15.37 4.11
N GLN A 94 -11.20 -15.10 2.89
CA GLN A 94 -11.81 -16.11 2.02
C GLN A 94 -10.80 -17.19 1.63
N PHE A 95 -9.57 -16.81 1.28
CA PHE A 95 -8.48 -17.74 0.97
C PHE A 95 -8.16 -18.67 2.14
N PHE A 96 -8.01 -18.14 3.35
CA PHE A 96 -7.71 -18.98 4.50
C PHE A 96 -8.92 -19.81 4.91
N ASN A 97 -10.13 -19.29 4.81
CA ASN A 97 -11.34 -20.05 5.11
C ASN A 97 -11.51 -21.23 4.14
N SER A 98 -11.19 -21.07 2.87
CA SER A 98 -11.25 -22.19 1.90
C SER A 98 -10.18 -23.25 2.13
N ASN A 99 -9.03 -22.90 2.72
CA ASN A 99 -7.94 -23.85 2.97
C ASN A 99 -8.04 -24.56 4.33
N PHE A 100 -8.54 -23.88 5.36
CA PHE A 100 -8.59 -24.41 6.74
C PHE A 100 -9.99 -24.80 7.18
N ASN A 101 -11.06 -24.40 6.47
CA ASN A 101 -12.45 -24.61 6.81
C ASN A 101 -12.83 -24.11 8.23
N ASP A 102 -12.09 -23.14 8.75
CA ASP A 102 -12.29 -22.54 10.08
C ASP A 102 -12.19 -21.01 9.98
N PRO A 103 -13.30 -20.27 10.14
CA PRO A 103 -13.33 -18.83 10.11
C PRO A 103 -12.46 -18.17 11.18
N SER A 104 -12.27 -18.81 12.34
CA SER A 104 -11.44 -18.26 13.41
C SER A 104 -9.97 -18.28 13.03
N ILE A 105 -9.50 -19.37 12.46
CA ILE A 105 -8.13 -19.50 11.91
C ILE A 105 -7.92 -18.49 10.79
N ALA A 106 -8.88 -18.33 9.88
CA ALA A 106 -8.80 -17.40 8.79
C ALA A 106 -8.63 -15.94 9.27
N ILE A 107 -9.39 -15.54 10.29
CA ILE A 107 -9.28 -14.19 10.87
C ILE A 107 -7.93 -13.99 11.56
N VAL A 108 -7.46 -14.97 12.33
CA VAL A 108 -6.15 -14.89 13.00
C VAL A 108 -5.03 -14.72 11.97
N LEU A 109 -4.98 -15.56 10.93
CA LEU A 109 -3.96 -15.50 9.89
C LEU A 109 -4.00 -14.17 9.13
N ALA A 110 -5.19 -13.70 8.74
CA ALA A 110 -5.34 -12.42 8.07
C ALA A 110 -4.90 -11.24 8.96
N SER A 111 -5.07 -11.35 10.27
CA SER A 111 -4.71 -10.30 11.23
C SER A 111 -3.20 -10.13 11.40
N VAL A 112 -2.39 -11.15 11.11
CA VAL A 112 -0.91 -11.10 11.17
C VAL A 112 -0.34 -10.04 10.22
N TYR A 113 -0.93 -9.89 9.05
CA TYR A 113 -0.49 -8.96 8.01
C TYR A 113 -0.20 -7.54 8.51
N GLY A 114 -1.07 -7.02 9.33
CA GLY A 114 -1.02 -5.64 9.70
C GLY A 114 0.03 -5.20 10.70
N PRO A 115 0.19 -5.87 11.82
CA PRO A 115 1.31 -5.60 12.73
C PRO A 115 2.65 -5.68 12.00
N PHE A 116 2.85 -6.66 11.12
CA PHE A 116 4.09 -6.79 10.36
C PHE A 116 4.27 -5.73 9.28
N GLN A 117 3.20 -5.16 8.74
CA GLN A 117 3.29 -3.97 7.88
C GLN A 117 3.88 -2.77 8.65
N LEU A 118 3.50 -2.60 9.92
CA LEU A 118 4.10 -1.57 10.78
C LEU A 118 5.58 -1.87 11.06
N VAL A 119 5.91 -3.12 11.36
CA VAL A 119 7.31 -3.55 11.55
C VAL A 119 8.14 -3.20 10.32
N GLY A 120 7.66 -3.50 9.11
CA GLY A 120 8.34 -3.13 7.86
C GLY A 120 8.63 -1.62 7.75
N ARG A 121 7.66 -0.77 8.09
CA ARG A 121 7.85 0.69 8.08
C ARG A 121 8.85 1.16 9.13
N PHE A 122 8.84 0.57 10.32
CA PHE A 122 9.83 0.89 11.35
C PHE A 122 11.24 0.46 10.96
N LEU A 123 11.38 -0.71 10.33
CA LEU A 123 12.67 -1.17 9.80
C LEU A 123 13.20 -0.19 8.75
N GLU A 124 12.37 0.23 7.80
CA GLU A 124 12.77 1.23 6.80
C GLU A 124 13.23 2.53 7.47
N MET A 125 12.44 3.09 8.40
CA MET A 125 12.82 4.30 9.12
C MET A 125 14.18 4.17 9.83
N LYS A 126 14.44 3.01 10.46
CA LYS A 126 15.68 2.77 11.19
C LYS A 126 16.88 2.60 10.26
N PHE A 127 16.69 1.94 9.12
CA PHE A 127 17.77 1.61 8.19
C PHE A 127 17.91 2.61 7.03
N ALA A 128 16.97 3.53 6.85
CA ALA A 128 16.98 4.54 5.79
C ALA A 128 18.24 5.42 5.78
N THR A 129 18.91 5.58 6.92
CA THR A 129 20.16 6.32 7.04
C THR A 129 21.38 5.55 6.53
N PHE A 130 21.29 4.23 6.45
CA PHE A 130 22.40 3.33 6.09
C PHE A 130 22.22 2.65 4.75
N LEU A 131 20.98 2.48 4.30
CA LEU A 131 20.63 1.75 3.09
C LEU A 131 20.04 2.68 2.04
N ASP A 132 20.42 2.45 0.78
CA ASP A 132 19.78 3.11 -0.35
C ASP A 132 18.32 2.64 -0.45
N ALA A 133 17.37 3.59 -0.49
CA ALA A 133 15.95 3.30 -0.60
C ALA A 133 15.60 2.42 -1.81
N ARG A 134 16.40 2.44 -2.87
CA ARG A 134 16.24 1.57 -4.04
C ARG A 134 16.59 0.13 -3.70
N LEU A 135 17.64 -0.09 -2.89
CA LEU A 135 18.04 -1.42 -2.44
C LEU A 135 16.97 -2.02 -1.52
N THR A 136 16.50 -1.22 -0.56
CA THR A 136 15.42 -1.64 0.35
C THR A 136 14.15 -2.02 -0.43
N GLY A 137 13.78 -1.20 -1.43
CA GLY A 137 12.66 -1.49 -2.31
C GLY A 137 12.84 -2.77 -3.11
N LEU A 138 14.04 -3.02 -3.64
CA LEU A 138 14.34 -4.24 -4.38
C LEU A 138 14.23 -5.48 -3.50
N VAL A 139 14.79 -5.45 -2.30
CA VAL A 139 14.68 -6.55 -1.31
C VAL A 139 13.21 -6.77 -0.93
N ALA A 140 12.48 -5.72 -0.64
CA ALA A 140 11.07 -5.81 -0.29
C ALA A 140 10.22 -6.39 -1.44
N SER A 141 10.49 -5.99 -2.68
CA SER A 141 9.81 -6.54 -3.86
C SER A 141 10.14 -8.00 -4.14
N ALA A 142 11.26 -8.53 -3.65
CA ALA A 142 11.59 -9.96 -3.69
C ALA A 142 10.90 -10.74 -2.56
N ILE A 143 10.68 -10.12 -1.40
CA ILE A 143 9.99 -10.74 -0.26
C ILE A 143 8.51 -11.04 -0.60
N VAL A 144 7.86 -10.17 -1.37
CA VAL A 144 6.44 -10.33 -1.73
C VAL A 144 6.17 -11.63 -2.50
N PRO A 145 6.79 -11.93 -3.64
CA PRO A 145 6.58 -13.20 -4.33
C PRO A 145 6.98 -14.40 -3.47
N LEU A 146 8.03 -14.31 -2.68
CA LEU A 146 8.44 -15.37 -1.75
C LEU A 146 7.32 -15.67 -0.75
N SER A 147 6.71 -14.65 -0.15
CA SER A 147 5.61 -14.83 0.78
C SER A 147 4.37 -15.46 0.11
N LEU A 148 4.08 -15.08 -1.15
CA LEU A 148 2.96 -15.66 -1.92
C LEU A 148 3.21 -17.12 -2.30
N ILE A 149 4.46 -17.55 -2.48
CA ILE A 149 4.81 -18.96 -2.65
C ILE A 149 4.57 -19.74 -1.35
N ILE A 150 5.06 -19.21 -0.23
CA ILE A 150 4.96 -19.85 1.08
C ILE A 150 3.50 -20.01 1.53
N ILE A 151 2.63 -19.02 1.26
CA ILE A 151 1.22 -19.06 1.67
C ILE A 151 0.41 -20.18 1.00
N LEU A 152 0.87 -20.70 -0.15
CA LEU A 152 0.22 -21.81 -0.83
C LEU A 152 0.38 -23.16 -0.07
N THR A 153 1.25 -23.20 0.94
CA THR A 153 1.40 -24.38 1.79
C THR A 153 0.31 -24.35 2.88
N PRO A 154 -0.62 -25.31 2.94
CA PRO A 154 -1.73 -25.30 3.88
C PRO A 154 -1.29 -25.75 5.29
N ASN A 155 -0.40 -24.99 5.92
CA ASN A 155 0.07 -25.21 7.28
C ASN A 155 -0.06 -23.90 8.07
N PHE A 156 -0.70 -23.94 9.22
CA PHE A 156 -0.99 -22.76 10.04
C PHE A 156 0.27 -21.95 10.38
N TYR A 157 1.32 -22.57 10.87
CA TYR A 157 2.56 -21.88 11.26
C TYR A 157 3.30 -21.30 10.04
N VAL A 158 3.29 -22.03 8.93
CA VAL A 158 3.88 -21.57 7.66
C VAL A 158 3.12 -20.35 7.13
N CYS A 159 1.78 -20.35 7.21
CA CYS A 159 0.96 -19.22 6.82
C CYS A 159 1.20 -17.99 7.70
N ILE A 160 1.44 -18.14 9.01
CA ILE A 160 1.84 -17.01 9.88
C ILE A 160 3.12 -16.37 9.37
N ILE A 161 4.15 -17.17 9.05
CA ILE A 161 5.43 -16.67 8.52
C ILE A 161 5.21 -15.97 7.17
N ALA A 162 4.42 -16.59 6.28
CA ALA A 162 4.09 -16.00 4.99
C ALA A 162 3.42 -14.63 5.14
N MET A 163 2.42 -14.52 6.03
CA MET A 163 1.70 -13.26 6.28
C MET A 163 2.57 -12.20 6.94
N ALA A 164 3.48 -12.62 7.82
CA ALA A 164 4.47 -11.73 8.42
C ALA A 164 5.41 -11.16 7.35
N LEU A 165 5.95 -11.99 6.47
CA LEU A 165 6.81 -11.58 5.35
C LEU A 165 6.05 -10.67 4.37
N PHE A 166 4.83 -11.05 4.00
CA PHE A 166 3.99 -10.25 3.09
C PHE A 166 3.70 -8.86 3.68
N GLY A 167 3.35 -8.80 4.97
CA GLY A 167 3.14 -7.54 5.68
C GLY A 167 4.39 -6.68 5.71
N MET A 168 5.55 -7.24 6.09
CA MET A 168 6.82 -6.52 6.09
C MET A 168 7.19 -5.99 4.70
N GLY A 169 7.08 -6.83 3.67
CA GLY A 169 7.34 -6.44 2.28
C GLY A 169 6.47 -5.24 1.87
N HIS A 170 5.16 -5.28 2.14
CA HIS A 170 4.26 -4.16 1.88
C HIS A 170 4.64 -2.91 2.68
N GLY A 171 4.98 -3.05 3.96
CA GLY A 171 5.41 -1.94 4.80
C GLY A 171 6.62 -1.21 4.21
N LEU A 172 7.64 -1.96 3.82
CA LEU A 172 8.86 -1.45 3.18
C LEU A 172 8.56 -0.78 1.83
N LEU A 173 7.80 -1.44 0.94
CA LEU A 173 7.48 -0.91 -0.39
C LEU A 173 6.66 0.39 -0.34
N THR A 174 5.74 0.51 0.62
CA THR A 174 4.96 1.73 0.81
C THR A 174 5.85 2.95 1.08
N VAL A 175 6.89 2.78 1.92
CA VAL A 175 7.85 3.85 2.24
C VAL A 175 8.76 4.11 1.04
N THR A 176 9.30 3.06 0.44
CA THR A 176 10.17 3.13 -0.75
C THR A 176 9.47 3.87 -1.90
N GLY A 177 8.21 3.54 -2.20
CA GLY A 177 7.43 4.21 -3.24
C GLY A 177 7.26 5.72 -3.00
N GLY A 178 7.27 6.16 -1.74
CA GLY A 178 7.27 7.56 -1.35
C GLY A 178 8.60 8.27 -1.56
N TYR A 179 9.74 7.57 -1.36
CA TYR A 179 11.08 8.15 -1.41
C TYR A 179 11.76 8.08 -2.80
N VAL A 180 11.59 6.98 -3.51
CA VAL A 180 12.28 6.75 -4.80
C VAL A 180 12.09 7.89 -5.80
N PRO A 181 10.90 8.47 -6.00
CA PRO A 181 10.76 9.62 -6.90
C PRO A 181 11.64 10.80 -6.52
N ASN A 182 11.89 11.04 -5.24
CA ASN A 182 12.70 12.17 -4.76
C ASN A 182 14.17 12.05 -5.16
N LEU A 183 14.67 10.85 -5.50
CA LEU A 183 16.05 10.63 -5.95
C LEU A 183 16.29 11.09 -7.39
N PHE A 184 15.23 11.26 -8.17
CA PHE A 184 15.31 11.55 -9.61
C PHE A 184 14.74 12.93 -9.98
N PHE A 185 13.84 13.50 -9.19
CA PHE A 185 13.11 14.71 -9.52
C PHE A 185 13.36 15.84 -8.52
N GLU A 186 13.31 17.08 -9.01
CA GLU A 186 13.46 18.27 -8.19
C GLU A 186 12.28 18.48 -7.23
N PRO A 187 12.53 19.09 -6.05
CA PRO A 187 11.47 19.41 -5.09
C PRO A 187 10.34 20.27 -5.70
N GLN A 188 10.65 21.15 -6.65
CA GLN A 188 9.66 22.05 -7.27
C GLN A 188 8.66 21.32 -8.18
N VAL A 189 9.04 20.17 -8.76
CA VAL A 189 8.19 19.39 -9.68
C VAL A 189 7.67 18.09 -9.07
N ILE A 190 8.23 17.67 -7.92
CA ILE A 190 7.95 16.37 -7.31
C ILE A 190 6.47 16.13 -7.02
N GLY A 191 5.74 17.16 -6.62
CA GLY A 191 4.30 17.05 -6.35
C GLY A 191 3.51 16.61 -7.59
N ARG A 192 3.83 17.20 -8.76
CA ARG A 192 3.19 16.82 -10.03
C ARG A 192 3.61 15.43 -10.50
N VAL A 193 4.90 15.10 -10.36
CA VAL A 193 5.41 13.77 -10.71
C VAL A 193 4.72 12.70 -9.86
N LYS A 194 4.63 12.92 -8.54
CA LYS A 194 3.89 12.00 -7.65
C LYS A 194 2.42 11.89 -8.04
N GLY A 195 1.76 12.97 -8.46
CA GLY A 195 0.40 12.93 -8.98
C GLY A 195 0.25 11.99 -10.19
N TYR A 196 1.19 12.03 -11.14
CA TYR A 196 1.19 11.10 -12.28
C TYR A 196 1.40 9.64 -11.86
N ILE A 197 2.28 9.38 -10.88
CA ILE A 197 2.54 8.03 -10.37
C ILE A 197 1.34 7.51 -9.58
N TRP A 198 0.69 8.36 -8.79
CA TRP A 198 -0.44 7.97 -7.93
C TRP A 198 -1.73 7.68 -8.70
N ALA A 199 -1.94 8.26 -9.87
CA ALA A 199 -3.16 8.02 -10.65
C ALA A 199 -3.31 6.54 -11.06
N PRO A 200 -2.31 5.89 -11.70
CA PRO A 200 -2.37 4.45 -11.97
C PRO A 200 -2.39 3.59 -10.69
N THR A 201 -1.71 4.02 -9.64
CA THR A 201 -1.73 3.35 -8.33
C THR A 201 -3.16 3.25 -7.78
N ALA A 202 -3.91 4.35 -7.84
CA ALA A 202 -5.32 4.37 -7.44
C ALA A 202 -6.20 3.46 -8.32
N LEU A 203 -5.92 3.39 -9.63
CA LEU A 203 -6.59 2.45 -10.53
C LEU A 203 -6.30 1.00 -10.15
N GLY A 204 -5.06 0.67 -9.78
CA GLY A 204 -4.70 -0.66 -9.27
C GLY A 204 -5.54 -1.05 -8.05
N MET A 205 -5.68 -0.14 -7.08
CA MET A 205 -6.57 -0.36 -5.93
C MET A 205 -8.03 -0.56 -6.33
N ALA A 206 -8.53 0.25 -7.27
CA ALA A 206 -9.92 0.18 -7.73
C ALA A 206 -10.24 -1.12 -8.49
N CYS A 207 -9.24 -1.72 -9.16
CA CYS A 207 -9.40 -3.01 -9.85
C CYS A 207 -9.38 -4.22 -8.91
N ALA A 208 -8.94 -4.07 -7.66
CA ALA A 208 -8.79 -5.19 -6.73
C ALA A 208 -10.10 -5.95 -6.43
N PRO A 209 -11.26 -5.31 -6.17
CA PRO A 209 -12.52 -6.03 -5.95
C PRO A 209 -12.95 -6.84 -7.18
N PHE A 210 -12.70 -6.31 -8.39
CA PHE A 210 -13.03 -7.00 -9.64
C PHE A 210 -12.21 -8.29 -9.79
N LEU A 211 -10.90 -8.24 -9.54
CA LEU A 211 -10.05 -9.44 -9.55
C LEU A 211 -10.48 -10.45 -8.48
N SER A 212 -10.74 -9.98 -7.27
CA SER A 212 -11.23 -10.84 -6.18
C SER A 212 -12.54 -11.54 -6.57
N GLY A 213 -13.44 -10.85 -7.28
CA GLY A 213 -14.69 -11.42 -7.79
C GLY A 213 -14.49 -12.47 -8.89
N ILE A 214 -13.59 -12.25 -9.84
CA ILE A 214 -13.29 -13.21 -10.92
C ILE A 214 -12.79 -14.54 -10.35
N PHE A 215 -11.95 -14.50 -9.33
CA PHE A 215 -11.33 -15.69 -8.73
C PHE A 215 -12.07 -16.22 -7.49
N HIS A 216 -13.29 -15.73 -7.24
CA HIS A 216 -14.07 -16.09 -6.06
C HIS A 216 -14.21 -17.62 -5.84
N GLU A 217 -14.35 -18.40 -6.89
CA GLU A 217 -14.50 -19.85 -6.81
C GLU A 217 -13.18 -20.59 -6.56
N ASN A 218 -12.05 -19.97 -6.92
CA ASN A 218 -10.74 -20.61 -6.77
C ASN A 218 -9.67 -19.64 -6.29
N MET A 219 -9.58 -19.48 -4.96
CA MET A 219 -8.65 -18.57 -4.30
C MET A 219 -7.17 -18.95 -4.51
N ASN A 220 -6.85 -20.23 -4.71
CA ASN A 220 -5.48 -20.65 -5.01
C ASN A 220 -5.02 -20.09 -6.36
N ASN A 221 -5.89 -20.10 -7.38
CA ASN A 221 -5.58 -19.51 -8.68
C ASN A 221 -5.39 -17.99 -8.59
N LEU A 222 -6.11 -17.31 -7.70
CA LEU A 222 -5.86 -15.89 -7.41
C LEU A 222 -4.44 -15.66 -6.90
N ILE A 223 -4.01 -16.45 -5.89
CA ILE A 223 -2.66 -16.30 -5.34
C ILE A 223 -1.58 -16.59 -6.40
N ILE A 224 -1.77 -17.61 -7.24
CA ILE A 224 -0.85 -17.91 -8.35
C ILE A 224 -0.81 -16.76 -9.37
N PHE A 225 -1.96 -16.17 -9.69
CA PHE A 225 -2.03 -14.98 -10.56
C PHE A 225 -1.29 -13.79 -9.96
N LEU A 226 -1.52 -13.51 -8.67
CA LEU A 226 -0.83 -12.42 -7.96
C LEU A 226 0.68 -12.67 -7.82
N LEU A 227 1.08 -13.93 -7.65
CA LEU A 227 2.49 -14.35 -7.68
C LEU A 227 3.13 -14.03 -9.04
N ALA A 228 2.49 -14.40 -10.14
CA ALA A 228 2.98 -14.07 -11.47
C ALA A 228 3.07 -12.54 -11.68
N LEU A 229 2.07 -11.81 -11.21
CA LEU A 229 2.04 -10.35 -11.31
C LEU A 229 3.14 -9.69 -10.46
N SER A 230 3.54 -10.27 -9.33
CA SER A 230 4.56 -9.72 -8.42
C SER A 230 5.97 -9.65 -9.03
N VAL A 231 6.17 -10.30 -10.15
CA VAL A 231 7.39 -10.19 -10.96
C VAL A 231 7.54 -8.77 -11.56
N CYS A 232 6.44 -8.10 -11.88
CA CYS A 232 6.45 -6.76 -12.47
C CYS A 232 7.04 -5.69 -11.53
N PRO A 233 6.60 -5.54 -10.26
CA PRO A 233 7.22 -4.60 -9.32
C PRO A 233 8.71 -4.89 -9.09
N PHE A 234 9.10 -6.16 -9.02
CA PHE A 234 10.49 -6.54 -8.85
C PHE A 234 11.37 -6.03 -10.03
N PHE A 235 11.00 -6.33 -11.26
CA PHE A 235 11.76 -5.86 -12.44
C PHE A 235 11.70 -4.34 -12.60
N SER A 236 10.59 -3.70 -12.25
CA SER A 236 10.47 -2.24 -12.24
C SER A 236 11.49 -1.60 -11.29
N LEU A 237 11.61 -2.11 -10.07
CA LEU A 237 12.60 -1.61 -9.11
C LEU A 237 14.03 -2.00 -9.47
N LEU A 238 14.26 -3.17 -10.04
CA LEU A 238 15.56 -3.57 -10.56
C LEU A 238 16.04 -2.62 -11.68
N PHE A 239 15.14 -2.21 -12.57
CA PHE A 239 15.44 -1.22 -13.60
C PHE A 239 15.78 0.14 -12.97
N ILE A 240 14.97 0.62 -12.00
CA ILE A 240 15.22 1.87 -11.28
C ILE A 240 16.55 1.82 -10.51
N PHE A 241 16.89 0.69 -9.91
CA PHE A 241 18.16 0.51 -9.19
C PHE A 241 19.38 0.72 -10.09
N LYS A 242 19.32 0.29 -11.35
CA LYS A 242 20.39 0.48 -12.35
C LYS A 242 20.47 1.91 -12.90
N MET A 243 19.44 2.74 -12.67
CA MET A 243 19.45 4.11 -13.16
C MET A 243 20.34 5.01 -12.29
N LYS A 244 21.09 5.89 -12.94
CA LYS A 244 21.90 6.90 -12.25
C LYS A 244 20.98 7.92 -11.58
N THR A 245 21.13 8.10 -10.29
CA THR A 245 20.43 9.15 -9.52
C THR A 245 20.98 10.52 -9.88
N ARG A 246 20.28 11.54 -9.45
CA ARG A 246 20.67 12.94 -9.69
C ARG A 246 21.76 13.40 -8.71
N PHE A 247 21.85 12.73 -7.55
CA PHE A 247 22.82 13.04 -6.49
C PHE A 247 23.82 11.90 -6.34
#